data_195153438fd2f0a3f3cb11188d59ceb5
#
_entry.id   195153438fd2f0a3f3cb11188d59ceb5
#
_cell.length_a   1.000
_cell.length_b   1.000
_cell.length_c   1.000
_cell.angle_alpha   90.00
_cell.angle_beta   90.00
_cell.angle_gamma   90.00
#
_symmetry.space_group_name_H-M   'P 1'
#
loop_
_entity.id
_entity.type
_entity.pdbx_description
1 polymer ?
#
loop_
_entity_poly.entity_id
_entity_poly.type
_entity_poly.pdbx_seq_one_letter_code
_entity_poly.pdbx_strand_id
1 'polypeptide(L)'
;VTDNFDLPYYFYDLQGHIFTDLNEKDRISLSFYKGVDDLQFKDLDLDSDWGNQTISLAYRRVFNEKMIGNFLAANSQFYTRFGLGGEAGINEYNPLSDQTISGDIAYFYSQDINVFFGAQAKSLNIRYNSKFNNTILFDSQTKPFETAFYSKLKWKPNRKFIIEPGIRLITFSSHSNGIYPDLRLSSKYIIDENRFINFAVGNYHQ
;
A
#
# COMPACT_ATOMS: atom_id res chain seq x y z
N VAL A 1 -44.64 11.12 14.03
CA VAL A 1 -43.93 11.77 12.92
C VAL A 1 -42.56 11.16 12.95
N THR A 2 -42.33 10.17 12.13
CA THR A 2 -40.97 9.67 11.87
C THR A 2 -40.37 10.58 10.79
N ASP A 3 -39.61 11.59 11.21
CA ASP A 3 -38.78 12.33 10.30
C ASP A 3 -37.78 11.30 9.67
N ASN A 4 -37.95 11.02 8.39
CA ASN A 4 -36.96 10.29 7.64
C ASN A 4 -35.72 11.18 7.58
N PHE A 5 -34.74 10.90 8.43
CA PHE A 5 -33.44 11.55 8.38
C PHE A 5 -32.70 10.94 7.20
N ASP A 6 -32.81 11.58 6.05
CA ASP A 6 -31.97 11.23 4.89
C ASP A 6 -30.54 11.71 5.16
N LEU A 7 -29.64 10.76 5.37
CA LEU A 7 -28.22 11.06 5.49
C LEU A 7 -27.73 11.60 4.14
N PRO A 8 -27.26 12.85 4.04
CA PRO A 8 -26.83 13.45 2.78
C PRO A 8 -25.43 12.94 2.41
N TYR A 9 -25.37 11.65 2.11
CA TYR A 9 -24.14 10.92 1.83
C TYR A 9 -24.24 10.22 0.48
N TYR A 10 -23.22 10.42 -0.34
CA TYR A 10 -23.09 9.80 -1.65
C TYR A 10 -21.71 9.12 -1.78
N PHE A 11 -21.66 7.95 -2.37
CA PHE A 11 -20.41 7.27 -2.65
C PHE A 11 -20.49 6.48 -3.97
N TYR A 12 -19.36 6.27 -4.59
CA TYR A 12 -19.21 5.32 -5.68
C TYR A 12 -17.81 4.71 -5.72
N ASP A 13 -17.75 3.48 -6.21
CA ASP A 13 -16.53 2.76 -6.50
C ASP A 13 -16.52 2.29 -7.96
N LEU A 14 -15.39 2.45 -8.60
CA LEU A 14 -15.12 1.91 -9.93
C LEU A 14 -13.79 1.16 -9.90
N GLN A 15 -13.79 -0.11 -10.33
CA GLN A 15 -12.59 -0.91 -10.42
C GLN A 15 -12.55 -1.71 -11.72
N GLY A 16 -11.34 -1.99 -12.19
CA GLY A 16 -11.12 -2.82 -13.35
C GLY A 16 -9.76 -3.50 -13.30
N HIS A 17 -9.72 -4.67 -13.90
CA HIS A 17 -8.50 -5.46 -14.04
C HIS A 17 -8.50 -6.13 -15.42
N ILE A 18 -7.42 -5.92 -16.16
CA ILE A 18 -7.21 -6.51 -17.49
C ILE A 18 -5.83 -7.16 -17.45
N PHE A 19 -5.72 -8.36 -18.00
CA PHE A 19 -4.44 -9.02 -18.15
C PHE A 19 -4.35 -9.73 -19.51
N THR A 20 -3.12 -9.97 -19.94
CA THR A 20 -2.82 -10.77 -21.11
C THR A 20 -1.54 -11.57 -20.91
N ASP A 21 -1.53 -12.79 -21.38
CA ASP A 21 -0.33 -13.61 -21.48
C ASP A 21 0.32 -13.29 -22.85
N LEU A 22 1.52 -12.68 -22.81
CA LEU A 22 2.29 -12.38 -24.01
C LEU A 22 2.85 -13.68 -24.63
N ASN A 23 3.14 -14.65 -23.77
CA ASN A 23 3.55 -16.00 -24.10
C ASN A 23 3.39 -16.88 -22.84
N GLU A 24 3.84 -18.15 -22.88
CA GLU A 24 3.73 -19.11 -21.76
C GLU A 24 4.47 -18.67 -20.48
N LYS A 25 5.40 -17.70 -20.58
CA LYS A 25 6.26 -17.25 -19.47
C LYS A 25 5.97 -15.85 -19.00
N ASP A 26 5.33 -15.02 -19.82
CA ASP A 26 5.21 -13.60 -19.60
C ASP A 26 3.76 -13.16 -19.54
N ARG A 27 3.37 -12.50 -18.45
CA ARG A 27 2.04 -11.89 -18.26
C ARG A 27 2.17 -10.44 -17.92
N ILE A 28 1.35 -9.62 -18.54
CA ILE A 28 1.14 -8.21 -18.17
C ILE A 28 -0.28 -8.06 -17.66
N SER A 29 -0.46 -7.26 -16.60
CA SER A 29 -1.77 -6.89 -16.09
C SER A 29 -1.82 -5.41 -15.73
N LEU A 30 -2.96 -4.80 -16.02
CA LEU A 30 -3.31 -3.43 -15.67
C LEU A 30 -4.50 -3.47 -14.73
N SER A 31 -4.37 -2.79 -13.59
CA SER A 31 -5.47 -2.62 -12.64
C SER A 31 -5.72 -1.14 -12.40
N PHE A 32 -6.97 -0.78 -12.21
CA PHE A 32 -7.35 0.55 -11.77
C PHE A 32 -8.45 0.48 -10.72
N TYR A 33 -8.46 1.45 -9.86
CA TYR A 33 -9.49 1.68 -8.86
C TYR A 33 -9.73 3.18 -8.70
N LYS A 34 -10.98 3.58 -8.49
CA LYS A 34 -11.37 4.92 -8.07
C LYS A 34 -12.58 4.82 -7.16
N GLY A 35 -12.47 5.41 -5.97
CA GLY A 35 -13.56 5.56 -5.02
C GLY A 35 -13.69 7.00 -4.58
N VAL A 36 -14.91 7.45 -4.35
CA VAL A 36 -15.24 8.77 -3.83
C VAL A 36 -16.39 8.63 -2.85
N ASP A 37 -16.26 9.33 -1.73
CA ASP A 37 -17.27 9.49 -0.71
C ASP A 37 -17.53 10.98 -0.50
N ASP A 38 -18.78 11.38 -0.39
CA ASP A 38 -19.21 12.77 -0.25
C ASP A 38 -20.31 12.87 0.79
N LEU A 39 -20.12 13.72 1.79
CA LEU A 39 -21.04 14.00 2.88
C LEU A 39 -21.29 15.49 2.97
N GLN A 40 -22.57 15.92 2.83
CA GLN A 40 -22.93 17.34 2.79
C GLN A 40 -24.12 17.62 3.71
N PHE A 41 -23.91 18.36 4.81
CA PHE A 41 -24.95 18.87 5.69
C PHE A 41 -25.16 20.37 5.45
N LYS A 42 -26.07 20.72 4.57
CA LYS A 42 -26.35 22.12 4.15
C LYS A 42 -26.76 23.03 5.30
N ASP A 43 -27.52 22.52 6.25
CA ASP A 43 -28.00 23.30 7.39
C ASP A 43 -26.88 23.69 8.37
N LEU A 44 -25.75 22.99 8.31
CA LEU A 44 -24.57 23.23 9.15
C LEU A 44 -23.41 23.85 8.37
N ASP A 45 -23.59 24.12 7.06
CA ASP A 45 -22.49 24.46 6.16
C ASP A 45 -21.30 23.50 6.34
N LEU A 46 -21.59 22.19 6.48
CA LEU A 46 -20.60 21.16 6.62
C LEU A 46 -20.53 20.33 5.34
N ASP A 47 -19.35 20.27 4.77
CA ASP A 47 -19.01 19.38 3.66
C ASP A 47 -17.76 18.57 3.98
N SER A 48 -17.79 17.30 3.64
CA SER A 48 -16.62 16.41 3.78
C SER A 48 -16.60 15.42 2.64
N ASP A 49 -15.60 15.51 1.80
CA ASP A 49 -15.38 14.55 0.74
C ASP A 49 -13.97 13.94 0.83
N TRP A 50 -13.89 12.67 0.50
CA TRP A 50 -12.61 11.98 0.37
C TRP A 50 -12.66 11.01 -0.80
N GLY A 51 -11.51 10.79 -1.37
CA GLY A 51 -11.43 9.87 -2.50
C GLY A 51 -10.05 9.27 -2.64
N ASN A 52 -10.03 8.12 -3.27
CA ASN A 52 -8.79 7.52 -3.64
C ASN A 52 -8.85 6.96 -5.07
N GLN A 53 -7.72 6.96 -5.75
CA GLN A 53 -7.57 6.35 -7.06
C GLN A 53 -6.20 5.69 -7.18
N THR A 54 -6.17 4.56 -7.85
CA THR A 54 -4.93 3.82 -8.10
C THR A 54 -4.93 3.28 -9.52
N ILE A 55 -3.79 3.38 -10.17
CA ILE A 55 -3.50 2.65 -11.40
C ILE A 55 -2.20 1.87 -11.20
N SER A 56 -2.17 0.61 -11.60
CA SER A 56 -0.98 -0.22 -11.48
C SER A 56 -0.78 -1.10 -12.71
N LEU A 57 0.46 -1.19 -13.14
CA LEU A 57 0.95 -2.09 -14.17
C LEU A 57 1.83 -3.15 -13.51
N ALA A 58 1.46 -4.42 -13.67
CA ALA A 58 2.25 -5.53 -13.17
C ALA A 58 2.74 -6.40 -14.34
N TYR A 59 3.98 -6.85 -14.23
CA TYR A 59 4.61 -7.77 -15.16
C TYR A 59 5.16 -8.95 -14.40
N ARG A 60 4.71 -10.16 -14.78
CA ARG A 60 5.19 -11.43 -14.22
C ARG A 60 5.94 -12.19 -15.31
N ARG A 61 7.14 -12.70 -14.95
CA ARG A 61 7.95 -13.54 -15.83
C ARG A 61 8.39 -14.83 -15.13
N VAL A 62 8.16 -15.95 -15.80
CA VAL A 62 8.74 -17.24 -15.45
C VAL A 62 10.09 -17.37 -16.19
N PHE A 63 11.21 -17.10 -15.51
CA PHE A 63 12.54 -17.21 -16.11
C PHE A 63 12.90 -18.66 -16.43
N ASN A 64 12.62 -19.56 -15.49
CA ASN A 64 12.78 -21.01 -15.62
C ASN A 64 11.92 -21.73 -14.55
N GLU A 65 12.03 -23.07 -14.46
CA GLU A 65 11.27 -23.90 -13.52
C GLU A 65 11.47 -23.53 -12.03
N LYS A 66 12.59 -22.84 -11.72
CA LYS A 66 12.96 -22.47 -10.34
C LYS A 66 12.89 -20.97 -10.07
N MET A 67 12.61 -20.15 -11.06
CA MET A 67 12.72 -18.68 -10.86
C MET A 67 11.56 -17.94 -11.51
N ILE A 68 10.85 -17.15 -10.68
CA ILE A 68 9.74 -16.28 -11.10
C ILE A 68 10.04 -14.86 -10.64
N GLY A 69 9.85 -13.90 -11.53
CA GLY A 69 9.91 -12.47 -11.22
C GLY A 69 8.53 -11.83 -11.31
N ASN A 70 8.25 -10.88 -10.40
CA ASN A 70 7.10 -9.99 -10.45
C ASN A 70 7.59 -8.57 -10.34
N PHE A 71 7.11 -7.70 -11.21
CA PHE A 71 7.48 -6.29 -11.27
C PHE A 71 6.20 -5.47 -11.26
N LEU A 72 6.21 -4.38 -10.50
CA LEU A 72 5.06 -3.51 -10.33
C LEU A 72 5.47 -2.05 -10.49
N ALA A 73 4.69 -1.30 -11.24
CA ALA A 73 4.67 0.16 -11.22
C ALA A 73 3.25 0.61 -10.85
N ALA A 74 3.12 1.45 -9.84
CA ALA A 74 1.83 1.92 -9.36
C ALA A 74 1.87 3.42 -9.07
N ASN A 75 0.73 4.08 -9.32
CA ASN A 75 0.49 5.45 -8.91
C ASN A 75 -0.85 5.49 -8.19
N SER A 76 -0.83 5.95 -6.94
CA SER A 76 -1.99 6.11 -6.09
C SER A 76 -2.14 7.55 -5.65
N GLN A 77 -3.37 8.01 -5.55
CA GLN A 77 -3.71 9.33 -5.02
C GLN A 77 -4.84 9.18 -4.04
N PHE A 78 -4.71 9.85 -2.92
CA PHE A 78 -5.73 9.98 -1.90
C PHE A 78 -5.91 11.45 -1.56
N TYR A 79 -7.12 11.88 -1.27
CA TYR A 79 -7.38 13.21 -0.75
C TYR A 79 -8.51 13.19 0.25
N THR A 80 -8.46 14.15 1.17
CA THR A 80 -9.60 14.54 2.00
C THR A 80 -9.83 16.04 1.86
N ARG A 81 -11.09 16.43 1.82
CA ARG A 81 -11.55 17.79 2.00
C ARG A 81 -12.51 17.85 3.17
N PHE A 82 -12.42 18.88 3.94
CA PHE A 82 -13.34 19.17 5.03
C PHE A 82 -13.63 20.67 5.05
N GLY A 83 -14.90 21.02 5.08
CA GLY A 83 -15.41 22.37 5.21
C GLY A 83 -16.44 22.47 6.32
N LEU A 84 -16.36 23.54 7.12
CA LEU A 84 -17.35 23.86 8.14
C LEU A 84 -17.52 25.38 8.25
N GLY A 85 -18.75 25.87 8.07
CA GLY A 85 -19.07 27.30 8.12
C GLY A 85 -18.77 28.05 6.83
N GLY A 86 -18.78 27.34 5.69
CA GLY A 86 -18.58 27.89 4.35
C GLY A 86 -17.20 28.54 4.14
N GLU A 87 -17.11 29.58 3.29
CA GLU A 87 -15.85 30.26 2.99
C GLU A 87 -15.24 31.01 4.19
N ALA A 88 -16.08 31.48 5.12
CA ALA A 88 -15.64 32.16 6.34
C ALA A 88 -15.27 31.17 7.47
N GLY A 89 -15.51 29.91 7.29
CA GLY A 89 -15.23 28.85 8.26
C GLY A 89 -13.87 28.19 8.10
N ILE A 90 -13.79 26.96 8.60
CA ILE A 90 -12.62 26.10 8.48
C ILE A 90 -12.70 25.35 7.15
N ASN A 91 -11.62 25.34 6.39
CA ASN A 91 -11.50 24.60 5.15
C ASN A 91 -10.14 23.87 5.12
N GLU A 92 -10.18 22.56 4.92
CA GLU A 92 -8.99 21.71 4.86
C GLU A 92 -8.92 20.93 3.55
N TYR A 93 -7.73 20.79 3.00
CA TYR A 93 -7.46 19.96 1.84
C TYR A 93 -6.13 19.22 1.99
N ASN A 94 -6.19 17.91 2.08
CA ASN A 94 -5.05 17.05 2.43
C ASN A 94 -4.83 15.99 1.33
N PRO A 95 -4.16 16.33 0.23
CA PRO A 95 -3.82 15.37 -0.82
C PRO A 95 -2.55 14.58 -0.45
N LEU A 96 -2.57 13.31 -0.82
CA LEU A 96 -1.44 12.40 -0.76
C LEU A 96 -1.29 11.72 -2.12
N SER A 97 -0.09 11.68 -2.68
CA SER A 97 0.23 10.84 -3.83
C SER A 97 1.38 9.90 -3.52
N ASP A 98 1.31 8.69 -4.06
CA ASP A 98 2.28 7.61 -3.91
C ASP A 98 2.61 7.05 -5.29
N GLN A 99 3.89 7.13 -5.67
CA GLN A 99 4.44 6.49 -6.86
C GLN A 99 5.39 5.38 -6.41
N THR A 100 5.04 4.15 -6.73
CA THR A 100 5.80 2.96 -6.32
C THR A 100 6.26 2.18 -7.53
N ILE A 101 7.54 1.78 -7.51
CA ILE A 101 8.10 0.78 -8.40
C ILE A 101 8.72 -0.31 -7.53
N SER A 102 8.42 -1.57 -7.82
CA SER A 102 9.01 -2.70 -7.11
C SER A 102 9.29 -3.87 -8.04
N GLY A 103 10.24 -4.71 -7.64
CA GLY A 103 10.54 -5.96 -8.30
C GLY A 103 10.87 -7.04 -7.28
N ASP A 104 10.28 -8.22 -7.46
CA ASP A 104 10.42 -9.37 -6.59
C ASP A 104 10.85 -10.59 -7.39
N ILE A 105 11.81 -11.33 -6.88
CA ILE A 105 12.24 -12.62 -7.43
C ILE A 105 11.97 -13.71 -6.40
N ALA A 106 11.25 -14.75 -6.82
CA ALA A 106 11.09 -15.99 -6.08
C ALA A 106 12.02 -17.05 -6.70
N TYR A 107 12.93 -17.61 -5.90
CA TYR A 107 13.83 -18.67 -6.30
C TYR A 107 13.54 -19.94 -5.51
N PHE A 108 13.07 -20.97 -6.18
CA PHE A 108 12.70 -22.29 -5.64
C PHE A 108 13.91 -23.22 -5.72
N TYR A 109 14.80 -23.15 -4.71
CA TYR A 109 16.01 -23.95 -4.67
C TYR A 109 15.69 -25.44 -4.58
N SER A 110 14.75 -25.80 -3.69
CA SER A 110 14.24 -27.18 -3.51
C SER A 110 12.77 -27.16 -3.05
N GLN A 111 12.17 -28.31 -2.82
CA GLN A 111 10.82 -28.41 -2.24
C GLN A 111 10.75 -27.83 -0.81
N ASP A 112 11.88 -27.79 -0.12
CA ASP A 112 11.97 -27.37 1.28
C ASP A 112 12.59 -25.99 1.47
N ILE A 113 13.26 -25.45 0.45
CA ILE A 113 13.99 -24.17 0.53
C ILE A 113 13.57 -23.27 -0.64
N ASN A 114 12.95 -22.14 -0.30
CA ASN A 114 12.63 -21.07 -1.25
C ASN A 114 13.21 -19.74 -0.75
N VAL A 115 13.82 -18.99 -1.64
CA VAL A 115 14.37 -17.66 -1.35
C VAL A 115 13.56 -16.63 -2.11
N PHE A 116 13.20 -15.56 -1.43
CA PHE A 116 12.54 -14.40 -2.01
C PHE A 116 13.41 -13.18 -1.75
N PHE A 117 13.62 -12.37 -2.76
CA PHE A 117 14.33 -11.11 -2.63
C PHE A 117 13.73 -10.08 -3.57
N GLY A 118 13.83 -8.83 -3.19
CA GLY A 118 13.28 -7.77 -3.99
C GLY A 118 13.78 -6.40 -3.59
N ALA A 119 13.37 -5.43 -4.39
CA ALA A 119 13.64 -4.02 -4.17
C ALA A 119 12.37 -3.21 -4.44
N GLN A 120 12.26 -2.06 -3.75
CA GLN A 120 11.18 -1.11 -3.91
C GLN A 120 11.74 0.31 -3.87
N ALA A 121 11.21 1.16 -4.71
CA ALA A 121 11.38 2.61 -4.63
C ALA A 121 10.00 3.25 -4.57
N LYS A 122 9.82 4.20 -3.63
CA LYS A 122 8.57 4.88 -3.37
C LYS A 122 8.79 6.38 -3.23
N SER A 123 8.05 7.16 -3.99
CA SER A 123 8.01 8.62 -3.89
C SER A 123 6.64 9.04 -3.38
N LEU A 124 6.62 9.68 -2.22
CA LEU A 124 5.41 10.22 -1.63
C LEU A 124 5.37 11.75 -1.81
N ASN A 125 4.18 12.29 -1.94
CA ASN A 125 3.94 13.73 -1.83
C ASN A 125 2.72 13.90 -0.93
N ILE A 126 2.96 14.43 0.26
CA ILE A 126 1.98 14.59 1.32
C ILE A 126 1.83 16.09 1.57
N ARG A 127 0.63 16.60 1.46
CA ARG A 127 0.33 17.98 1.80
C ARG A 127 -0.81 18.03 2.81
N TYR A 128 -0.66 18.91 3.78
CA TYR A 128 -1.70 19.30 4.71
C TYR A 128 -1.93 20.81 4.60
N ASN A 129 -3.15 21.23 4.29
CA ASN A 129 -3.52 22.63 4.17
C ASN A 129 -4.79 22.87 4.96
N SER A 130 -4.76 23.85 5.87
CA SER A 130 -5.90 24.29 6.66
C SER A 130 -6.02 25.82 6.58
N LYS A 131 -7.26 26.30 6.38
CA LYS A 131 -7.61 27.72 6.28
C LYS A 131 -8.76 28.02 7.23
N PHE A 132 -8.80 29.26 7.71
CA PHE A 132 -9.93 29.85 8.40
C PHE A 132 -10.19 31.23 7.82
N ASN A 133 -11.43 31.54 7.45
CA ASN A 133 -11.81 32.81 6.84
C ASN A 133 -10.86 33.18 5.68
N ASN A 134 -10.63 32.25 4.76
CA ASN A 134 -9.70 32.33 3.63
C ASN A 134 -8.22 32.64 4.00
N THR A 135 -7.90 32.71 5.30
CA THR A 135 -6.53 32.91 5.78
C THR A 135 -5.88 31.53 6.04
N ILE A 136 -4.69 31.31 5.51
CA ILE A 136 -3.95 30.07 5.74
C ILE A 136 -3.54 30.00 7.21
N LEU A 137 -4.03 28.99 7.94
CA LEU A 137 -3.60 28.67 9.30
C LEU A 137 -2.38 27.76 9.27
N PHE A 138 -2.39 26.80 8.37
CA PHE A 138 -1.32 25.84 8.23
C PHE A 138 -1.21 25.36 6.78
N ASP A 139 0.01 25.31 6.24
CA ASP A 139 0.33 24.69 4.96
C ASP A 139 1.69 23.99 5.08
N SER A 140 1.67 22.68 5.00
CA SER A 140 2.88 21.85 5.06
C SER A 140 2.89 20.87 3.91
N GLN A 141 4.05 20.72 3.29
CA GLN A 141 4.27 19.74 2.24
C GLN A 141 5.56 18.98 2.51
N THR A 142 5.49 17.65 2.42
CA THR A 142 6.68 16.81 2.48
C THR A 142 6.68 15.83 1.31
N LYS A 143 7.88 15.54 0.79
CA LYS A 143 8.09 14.67 -0.36
C LYS A 143 9.15 13.61 -0.02
N PRO A 144 8.86 12.69 0.89
CA PRO A 144 9.81 11.64 1.24
C PRO A 144 9.99 10.67 0.06
N PHE A 145 11.24 10.26 -0.12
CA PHE A 145 11.59 9.17 -1.02
C PHE A 145 12.13 8.01 -0.20
N GLU A 146 11.53 6.84 -0.38
CA GLU A 146 11.92 5.61 0.30
C GLU A 146 12.52 4.63 -0.70
N THR A 147 13.62 3.99 -0.33
CA THR A 147 14.08 2.78 -1.02
C THR A 147 14.20 1.65 -0.02
N ALA A 148 13.90 0.45 -0.49
CA ALA A 148 14.01 -0.74 0.34
C ALA A 148 14.54 -1.92 -0.48
N PHE A 149 15.44 -2.69 0.15
CA PHE A 149 15.87 -4.00 -0.32
C PHE A 149 15.46 -5.04 0.72
N TYR A 150 14.94 -6.17 0.30
CA TYR A 150 14.47 -7.19 1.22
C TYR A 150 14.75 -8.60 0.72
N SER A 151 14.91 -9.49 1.69
CA SER A 151 15.03 -10.93 1.41
C SER A 151 14.29 -11.72 2.48
N LYS A 152 13.73 -12.84 2.08
CA LYS A 152 13.07 -13.80 2.94
C LYS A 152 13.44 -15.21 2.51
N LEU A 153 13.78 -16.05 3.47
CA LEU A 153 13.97 -17.48 3.28
C LEU A 153 12.72 -18.21 3.79
N LYS A 154 12.14 -19.10 2.98
CA LYS A 154 11.17 -20.09 3.47
C LYS A 154 11.87 -21.43 3.55
N TRP A 155 11.96 -21.96 4.75
CA TRP A 155 12.64 -23.21 5.05
C TRP A 155 11.70 -24.18 5.76
N LYS A 156 11.64 -25.41 5.25
CA LYS A 156 10.89 -26.52 5.82
C LYS A 156 11.88 -27.59 6.30
N PRO A 157 12.42 -27.51 7.53
CA PRO A 157 13.38 -28.48 8.06
C PRO A 157 12.79 -29.89 8.15
N ASN A 158 11.48 -30.00 8.27
CA ASN A 158 10.72 -31.24 8.22
C ASN A 158 9.24 -30.95 7.87
N ARG A 159 8.41 -31.98 7.79
CA ARG A 159 6.98 -31.87 7.43
C ARG A 159 6.13 -31.05 8.40
N LYS A 160 6.61 -30.87 9.65
CA LYS A 160 5.85 -30.17 10.71
C LYS A 160 6.24 -28.69 10.88
N PHE A 161 7.42 -28.29 10.43
CA PHE A 161 7.91 -26.93 10.63
C PHE A 161 8.10 -26.19 9.33
N ILE A 162 7.62 -24.96 9.31
CA ILE A 162 7.95 -23.95 8.30
C ILE A 162 8.51 -22.75 9.05
N ILE A 163 9.69 -22.27 8.67
CA ILE A 163 10.39 -21.14 9.28
C ILE A 163 10.69 -20.13 8.19
N GLU A 164 10.35 -18.86 8.42
CA GLU A 164 10.53 -17.80 7.43
C GLU A 164 11.23 -16.59 8.08
N PRO A 165 12.58 -16.61 8.22
CA PRO A 165 13.34 -15.41 8.53
C PRO A 165 13.35 -14.45 7.35
N GLY A 166 13.34 -13.16 7.63
CA GLY A 166 13.41 -12.11 6.63
C GLY A 166 14.12 -10.87 7.15
N ILE A 167 14.69 -10.11 6.24
CA ILE A 167 15.30 -8.81 6.49
C ILE A 167 14.82 -7.82 5.44
N ARG A 168 14.56 -6.58 5.85
CA ARG A 168 14.31 -5.44 4.97
C ARG A 168 15.25 -4.30 5.41
N LEU A 169 15.96 -3.73 4.46
CA LEU A 169 16.81 -2.56 4.65
C LEU A 169 16.11 -1.38 3.99
N ILE A 170 15.81 -0.35 4.76
CA ILE A 170 15.05 0.83 4.31
C ILE A 170 15.91 2.07 4.44
N THR A 171 15.78 2.98 3.47
CA THR A 171 16.34 4.34 3.55
C THR A 171 15.24 5.36 3.30
N PHE A 172 15.30 6.51 3.99
CA PHE A 172 14.39 7.63 3.81
C PHE A 172 15.18 8.90 3.49
N SER A 173 14.79 9.62 2.43
CA SER A 173 15.46 10.86 2.03
C SER A 173 15.13 12.06 2.92
N SER A 174 14.07 11.99 3.73
CA SER A 174 13.57 13.09 4.58
C SER A 174 14.15 13.10 5.99
N HIS A 175 14.82 12.05 6.41
CA HIS A 175 15.46 11.92 7.73
C HIS A 175 16.85 11.31 7.54
N SER A 176 17.80 11.73 8.35
CA SER A 176 19.21 11.28 8.35
C SER A 176 19.56 10.16 7.34
N ASN A 177 20.68 10.25 6.65
CA ASN A 177 21.15 9.27 5.66
C ASN A 177 21.41 7.86 6.27
N GLY A 178 20.48 7.35 7.06
CA GLY A 178 20.57 6.06 7.75
C GLY A 178 19.94 4.92 6.95
N ILE A 179 20.51 3.73 7.10
CA ILE A 179 19.88 2.47 6.68
C ILE A 179 19.24 1.86 7.91
N TYR A 180 17.94 1.59 7.83
CA TYR A 180 17.15 1.03 8.92
C TYR A 180 16.85 -0.45 8.64
N PRO A 181 17.39 -1.38 9.45
CA PRO A 181 17.14 -2.80 9.27
C PRO A 181 15.86 -3.24 9.99
N ASP A 182 14.94 -3.81 9.24
CA ASP A 182 13.76 -4.52 9.75
C ASP A 182 14.02 -6.02 9.71
N LEU A 183 14.04 -6.63 10.87
CA LEU A 183 14.18 -8.08 11.02
C LEU A 183 12.80 -8.69 11.27
N ARG A 184 12.51 -9.80 10.61
CA ARG A 184 11.23 -10.51 10.71
C ARG A 184 11.48 -12.01 10.83
N LEU A 185 10.70 -12.64 11.69
CA LEU A 185 10.69 -14.08 11.81
C LEU A 185 9.24 -14.54 11.90
N SER A 186 8.84 -15.43 11.00
CA SER A 186 7.60 -16.17 11.16
C SER A 186 7.86 -17.67 11.16
N SER A 187 7.02 -18.41 11.87
CA SER A 187 7.07 -19.85 11.89
C SER A 187 5.67 -20.46 11.97
N LYS A 188 5.54 -21.64 11.39
CA LYS A 188 4.33 -22.44 11.45
C LYS A 188 4.71 -23.83 11.94
N TYR A 189 4.02 -24.28 12.99
CA TYR A 189 4.08 -25.64 13.48
C TYR A 189 2.78 -26.38 13.13
N ILE A 190 2.88 -27.45 12.36
CA ILE A 190 1.75 -28.28 11.92
C ILE A 190 1.62 -29.42 12.92
N ILE A 191 0.52 -29.45 13.66
CA ILE A 191 0.20 -30.50 14.65
C ILE A 191 -0.33 -31.72 13.91
N ASP A 192 -1.36 -31.50 13.06
CA ASP A 192 -1.97 -32.50 12.19
C ASP A 192 -2.56 -31.82 10.92
N GLU A 193 -3.34 -32.54 10.13
CA GLU A 193 -3.90 -32.04 8.86
C GLU A 193 -4.83 -30.81 9.04
N ASN A 194 -5.47 -30.65 10.20
CA ASN A 194 -6.46 -29.61 10.46
C ASN A 194 -6.01 -28.57 11.50
N ARG A 195 -4.90 -28.81 12.21
CA ARG A 195 -4.44 -27.95 13.32
C ARG A 195 -2.99 -27.49 13.13
N PHE A 196 -2.77 -26.21 13.31
CA PHE A 196 -1.45 -25.62 13.27
C PHE A 196 -1.36 -24.40 14.21
N ILE A 197 -0.14 -24.05 14.59
CA ILE A 197 0.19 -22.85 15.37
C ILE A 197 1.08 -21.97 14.51
N ASN A 198 0.74 -20.67 14.42
CA ASN A 198 1.58 -19.67 13.78
C ASN A 198 2.19 -18.75 14.85
N PHE A 199 3.44 -18.37 14.63
CA PHE A 199 4.16 -17.38 15.42
C PHE A 199 4.80 -16.37 14.46
N ALA A 200 4.77 -15.08 14.82
CA ALA A 200 5.45 -14.04 14.08
C ALA A 200 5.97 -12.95 15.03
N VAL A 201 7.16 -12.45 14.74
CA VAL A 201 7.79 -11.32 15.44
C VAL A 201 8.61 -10.52 14.44
N GLY A 202 8.71 -9.20 14.64
CA GLY A 202 9.53 -8.32 13.82
C GLY A 202 9.59 -6.92 14.37
N ASN A 203 10.59 -6.17 13.93
CA ASN A 203 10.67 -4.72 14.10
C ASN A 203 10.39 -4.02 12.78
N TYR A 204 9.87 -2.79 12.86
CA TYR A 204 9.46 -2.00 11.70
C TYR A 204 9.84 -0.54 11.91
N HIS A 205 10.42 0.08 10.87
CA HIS A 205 10.71 1.51 10.83
C HIS A 205 9.72 2.19 9.87
N GLN A 206 9.22 3.34 10.30
CA GLN A 206 8.29 4.19 9.54
C GLN A 206 8.76 5.64 9.57
#